data_7ddc8f5c2816d925a3a32434bc0bd24a
#
_entry.id   7ddc8f5c2816d925a3a32434bc0bd24a
#
_cell.length_a   1.000
_cell.length_b   1.000
_cell.length_c   1.000
_cell.angle_alpha   90.00
_cell.angle_beta   90.00
_cell.angle_gamma   90.00
#
_symmetry.space_group_name_H-M   'P 1'
#
loop_
_entity.id
_entity.type
_entity.pdbx_description
1 polymer ?
#
loop_
_entity_poly.entity_id
_entity_poly.type
_entity_poly.pdbx_seq_one_letter_code
_entity_poly.pdbx_strand_id
1 'polypeptide(L)'
;MAEDDKAKAAKKPAAKKAAKKAAKKAAAGKTVAKKAAVKKASAKTAAKKGAVRGYGGGSVDVVMSVDQVAKEAASIAANAPKLSELDAMVTGEAFLSINNLRAGYGKMEILHDFSLRIGQGQSLCLIGPNGAGKSTVLHSIFGFTNIFSGSIIINGKDVTTLTPSQKLAEAGIAYILQDKSVFPKMTVEENLLMGGFLKNKPAEAKAAAEEVFSKYSRLADRRDKPAGVLSGGERRLLEISRALVMQPQVLLVDEPSIGLEPRFIDMVFEILDDLQRKDGKTIIMV
;
A
#
# COMPACT_ATOMS: atom_id res chain seq x y z
N MET A 1 -17.12 -33.24 68.03
CA MET A 1 -16.46 -32.25 67.20
C MET A 1 -16.82 -32.49 65.71
N ALA A 2 -18.06 -32.29 65.32
CA ALA A 2 -18.51 -32.42 63.97
C ALA A 2 -19.91 -31.83 63.73
N GLU A 3 -20.17 -30.56 64.08
CA GLU A 3 -21.48 -29.92 63.84
C GLU A 3 -21.43 -28.46 63.38
N ASP A 4 -20.27 -27.83 63.27
CA ASP A 4 -20.17 -26.40 62.98
C ASP A 4 -19.90 -26.03 61.52
N ASP A 5 -19.81 -26.98 60.57
CA ASP A 5 -19.41 -26.68 59.16
C ASP A 5 -20.58 -26.63 58.17
N LYS A 6 -21.85 -26.84 58.62
CA LYS A 6 -23.02 -26.80 57.70
C LYS A 6 -23.72 -25.45 57.57
N ALA A 7 -23.41 -24.47 58.42
CA ALA A 7 -24.13 -23.18 58.42
C ALA A 7 -23.51 -22.09 57.51
N LYS A 8 -22.29 -22.28 56.92
CA LYS A 8 -21.62 -21.29 56.06
C LYS A 8 -21.85 -21.44 54.57
N ALA A 9 -22.45 -22.55 54.13
CA ALA A 9 -22.60 -22.84 52.67
C ALA A 9 -23.88 -22.26 52.02
N ALA A 10 -24.87 -21.81 52.79
CA ALA A 10 -26.19 -21.43 52.26
C ALA A 10 -26.38 -19.95 51.91
N LYS A 11 -25.40 -19.04 52.16
CA LYS A 11 -25.57 -17.58 51.93
C LYS A 11 -24.89 -17.03 50.66
N LYS A 12 -24.19 -17.84 49.88
CA LYS A 12 -23.48 -17.37 48.68
C LYS A 12 -24.27 -17.27 47.36
N PRO A 13 -25.39 -17.95 47.10
CA PRO A 13 -26.08 -17.85 45.81
C PRO A 13 -26.90 -16.59 45.58
N ALA A 14 -27.46 -15.98 46.67
CA ALA A 14 -28.35 -14.82 46.56
C ALA A 14 -27.59 -13.52 46.21
N ALA A 15 -26.41 -13.30 46.79
CA ALA A 15 -25.58 -12.12 46.54
C ALA A 15 -25.01 -12.09 45.10
N LYS A 16 -24.66 -13.25 44.53
CA LYS A 16 -24.20 -13.37 43.13
C LYS A 16 -25.29 -13.07 42.10
N LYS A 17 -26.57 -13.40 42.39
CA LYS A 17 -27.70 -13.08 41.50
C LYS A 17 -28.05 -11.59 41.53
N ALA A 18 -27.96 -10.93 42.66
CA ALA A 18 -28.21 -9.49 42.79
C ALA A 18 -27.11 -8.65 42.08
N ALA A 19 -25.84 -9.01 42.26
CA ALA A 19 -24.73 -8.37 41.60
C ALA A 19 -24.78 -8.53 40.06
N LYS A 20 -25.18 -9.71 39.58
CA LYS A 20 -25.31 -9.96 38.11
C LYS A 20 -26.49 -9.20 37.50
N LYS A 21 -27.57 -8.94 38.26
CA LYS A 21 -28.73 -8.15 37.82
C LYS A 21 -28.44 -6.65 37.81
N ALA A 22 -27.64 -6.14 38.75
CA ALA A 22 -27.19 -4.76 38.81
C ALA A 22 -26.18 -4.46 37.70
N ALA A 23 -25.23 -5.36 37.42
CA ALA A 23 -24.26 -5.22 36.32
C ALA A 23 -24.93 -5.23 34.93
N LYS A 24 -25.99 -6.05 34.74
CA LYS A 24 -26.76 -6.09 33.50
C LYS A 24 -27.58 -4.83 33.25
N LYS A 25 -28.09 -4.19 34.33
CA LYS A 25 -28.84 -2.92 34.26
C LYS A 25 -27.90 -1.73 33.99
N ALA A 26 -26.69 -1.74 34.58
CA ALA A 26 -25.67 -0.72 34.31
C ALA A 26 -25.08 -0.80 32.88
N ALA A 27 -24.92 -2.02 32.34
CA ALA A 27 -24.48 -2.23 30.97
C ALA A 27 -25.52 -1.77 29.94
N ALA A 28 -26.81 -2.03 30.19
CA ALA A 28 -27.90 -1.55 29.32
C ALA A 28 -28.03 -0.02 29.32
N GLY A 29 -27.86 0.62 30.50
CA GLY A 29 -27.87 2.09 30.61
C GLY A 29 -26.70 2.75 29.85
N LYS A 30 -25.52 2.15 29.91
CA LYS A 30 -24.33 2.65 29.15
C LYS A 30 -24.47 2.50 27.63
N THR A 31 -25.16 1.46 27.16
CA THR A 31 -25.39 1.23 25.72
C THR A 31 -26.41 2.22 25.15
N VAL A 32 -27.44 2.58 25.90
CA VAL A 32 -28.42 3.59 25.48
C VAL A 32 -27.81 5.01 25.49
N ALA A 33 -27.01 5.33 26.52
CA ALA A 33 -26.30 6.61 26.59
C ALA A 33 -25.25 6.76 25.46
N LYS A 34 -24.56 5.66 25.09
CA LYS A 34 -23.59 5.66 24.01
C LYS A 34 -24.25 5.80 22.63
N LYS A 35 -25.45 5.21 22.42
CA LYS A 35 -26.25 5.40 21.19
C LYS A 35 -26.82 6.82 21.08
N ALA A 36 -27.21 7.45 22.20
CA ALA A 36 -27.68 8.83 22.21
C ALA A 36 -26.54 9.84 21.98
N ALA A 37 -25.35 9.57 22.50
CA ALA A 37 -24.15 10.40 22.28
C ALA A 37 -23.64 10.30 20.81
N VAL A 38 -23.67 9.12 20.21
CA VAL A 38 -23.32 8.92 18.79
C VAL A 38 -24.35 9.61 17.87
N LYS A 39 -25.65 9.59 18.19
CA LYS A 39 -26.67 10.32 17.41
C LYS A 39 -26.56 11.85 17.55
N LYS A 40 -26.14 12.37 18.73
CA LYS A 40 -25.86 13.81 18.91
C LYS A 40 -24.53 14.25 18.26
N ALA A 41 -23.53 13.37 18.18
CA ALA A 41 -22.28 13.65 17.47
C ALA A 41 -22.49 13.69 15.94
N SER A 42 -23.28 12.78 15.36
CA SER A 42 -23.60 12.79 13.94
C SER A 42 -24.46 13.98 13.49
N ALA A 43 -25.31 14.52 14.37
CA ALA A 43 -26.12 15.72 14.09
C ALA A 43 -25.31 17.04 14.23
N LYS A 44 -24.21 17.04 15.02
CA LYS A 44 -23.33 18.23 15.12
C LYS A 44 -22.24 18.30 14.06
N THR A 45 -21.89 17.19 13.40
CA THR A 45 -20.90 17.16 12.32
C THR A 45 -21.45 17.67 10.98
N ALA A 46 -22.77 17.77 10.83
CA ALA A 46 -23.41 18.31 9.62
C ALA A 46 -23.41 19.84 9.53
N ALA A 47 -22.90 20.58 10.54
CA ALA A 47 -22.97 22.03 10.60
C ALA A 47 -21.64 22.76 10.78
N LYS A 48 -20.48 22.10 10.57
CA LYS A 48 -19.16 22.79 10.49
C LYS A 48 -18.57 22.58 9.10
N LYS A 49 -18.81 23.56 8.20
CA LYS A 49 -18.01 23.84 7.02
C LYS A 49 -16.58 24.15 7.49
N GLY A 50 -15.70 23.15 7.53
CA GLY A 50 -14.28 23.30 7.78
C GLY A 50 -13.55 23.41 6.46
N ALA A 51 -12.94 24.56 6.17
CA ALA A 51 -12.03 24.73 5.06
C ALA A 51 -10.86 23.74 5.20
N VAL A 52 -10.66 22.92 4.20
CA VAL A 52 -9.46 22.06 4.06
C VAL A 52 -8.36 22.98 3.53
N ARG A 53 -7.32 23.22 4.31
CA ARG A 53 -6.13 23.96 3.85
C ARG A 53 -5.38 23.08 2.85
N GLY A 54 -5.45 23.47 1.58
CA GLY A 54 -4.58 22.92 0.55
C GLY A 54 -3.12 23.35 0.74
N TYR A 55 -2.20 22.48 0.41
CA TYR A 55 -0.77 22.80 0.34
C TYR A 55 -0.57 23.90 -0.72
N GLY A 56 -0.11 25.10 -0.28
CA GLY A 56 0.17 26.24 -1.16
C GLY A 56 -0.79 27.42 -0.99
N GLY A 57 -0.91 27.99 0.21
CA GLY A 57 -1.25 29.41 0.49
C GLY A 57 -2.49 30.05 -0.15
N GLY A 58 -3.37 29.29 -0.80
CA GLY A 58 -4.62 29.79 -1.37
C GLY A 58 -5.81 28.95 -0.89
N SER A 59 -6.84 29.59 -0.33
CA SER A 59 -8.11 28.95 -0.04
C SER A 59 -8.84 28.68 -1.35
N VAL A 60 -8.82 27.42 -1.80
CA VAL A 60 -9.73 26.95 -2.86
C VAL A 60 -10.85 26.17 -2.19
N ASP A 61 -11.97 26.84 -1.92
CA ASP A 61 -13.23 26.21 -1.54
C ASP A 61 -13.85 25.54 -2.78
N VAL A 62 -13.31 24.41 -3.20
CA VAL A 62 -13.99 23.53 -4.17
C VAL A 62 -14.70 22.45 -3.39
N VAL A 63 -15.83 22.77 -2.82
CA VAL A 63 -16.79 21.76 -2.34
C VAL A 63 -17.59 21.30 -3.56
N MET A 64 -17.10 20.29 -4.26
CA MET A 64 -17.87 19.63 -5.31
C MET A 64 -19.09 18.95 -4.71
N SER A 65 -20.26 19.18 -5.26
CA SER A 65 -21.48 18.44 -4.88
C SER A 65 -21.35 16.98 -5.33
N VAL A 66 -22.06 16.06 -4.66
CA VAL A 66 -22.10 14.64 -5.05
C VAL A 66 -22.48 14.49 -6.53
N ASP A 67 -23.39 15.34 -7.02
CA ASP A 67 -23.83 15.34 -8.41
C ASP A 67 -22.73 15.83 -9.38
N GLN A 68 -21.88 16.76 -8.95
CA GLN A 68 -20.74 17.22 -9.76
C GLN A 68 -19.66 16.12 -9.84
N VAL A 69 -19.37 15.45 -8.72
CA VAL A 69 -18.44 14.29 -8.69
C VAL A 69 -18.97 13.17 -9.58
N ALA A 70 -20.28 12.87 -9.53
CA ALA A 70 -20.90 11.85 -10.38
C ALA A 70 -20.83 12.22 -11.88
N LYS A 71 -21.05 13.49 -12.24
CA LYS A 71 -20.93 13.97 -13.63
C LYS A 71 -19.48 13.91 -14.12
N GLU A 72 -18.50 14.31 -13.30
CA GLU A 72 -17.09 14.19 -13.69
C GLU A 72 -16.66 12.73 -13.82
N ALA A 73 -17.06 11.87 -12.89
CA ALA A 73 -16.80 10.44 -12.99
C ALA A 73 -17.40 9.83 -14.26
N ALA A 74 -18.64 10.19 -14.60
CA ALA A 74 -19.29 9.76 -15.84
C ALA A 74 -18.57 10.29 -17.09
N SER A 75 -18.11 11.54 -17.06
CA SER A 75 -17.34 12.14 -18.18
C SER A 75 -15.97 11.44 -18.35
N ILE A 76 -15.27 11.14 -17.26
CA ILE A 76 -14.00 10.41 -17.29
C ILE A 76 -14.25 8.99 -17.83
N ALA A 77 -15.28 8.31 -17.35
CA ALA A 77 -15.64 6.97 -17.82
C ALA A 77 -16.03 6.93 -19.30
N ALA A 78 -16.73 7.96 -19.79
CA ALA A 78 -17.10 8.06 -21.19
C ALA A 78 -15.90 8.29 -22.12
N ASN A 79 -14.85 8.95 -21.62
CA ASN A 79 -13.61 9.22 -22.36
C ASN A 79 -12.49 8.21 -22.06
N ALA A 80 -12.75 7.21 -21.21
CA ALA A 80 -11.78 6.17 -20.91
C ALA A 80 -11.49 5.32 -22.17
N PRO A 81 -10.22 5.00 -22.47
CA PRO A 81 -9.89 4.13 -23.59
C PRO A 81 -10.56 2.77 -23.41
N LYS A 82 -11.07 2.21 -24.50
CA LYS A 82 -11.66 0.87 -24.47
C LYS A 82 -10.58 -0.17 -24.16
N LEU A 83 -10.96 -1.28 -23.52
CA LEU A 83 -10.04 -2.37 -23.20
C LEU A 83 -9.29 -2.86 -24.45
N SER A 84 -9.97 -2.89 -25.63
CA SER A 84 -9.34 -3.25 -26.91
C SER A 84 -8.26 -2.26 -27.35
N GLU A 85 -8.39 -0.98 -27.00
CA GLU A 85 -7.35 0.03 -27.29
C GLU A 85 -6.14 -0.12 -26.36
N LEU A 86 -6.42 -0.42 -25.09
CA LEU A 86 -5.36 -0.73 -24.10
C LEU A 86 -4.63 -2.03 -24.46
N ASP A 87 -5.36 -3.06 -24.89
CA ASP A 87 -4.78 -4.33 -25.35
C ASP A 87 -3.89 -4.15 -26.60
N ALA A 88 -4.25 -3.21 -27.49
CA ALA A 88 -3.44 -2.88 -28.68
C ALA A 88 -2.13 -2.17 -28.33
N MET A 89 -2.03 -1.54 -27.16
CA MET A 89 -0.79 -0.93 -26.67
C MET A 89 0.20 -1.94 -26.09
N VAL A 90 -0.24 -3.17 -25.83
CA VAL A 90 0.63 -4.23 -25.31
C VAL A 90 1.52 -4.72 -26.46
N THR A 91 2.82 -4.56 -26.31
CA THR A 91 3.79 -5.06 -27.29
C THR A 91 4.08 -6.55 -27.02
N GLY A 92 3.65 -7.41 -27.93
CA GLY A 92 3.82 -8.86 -27.80
C GLY A 92 2.79 -9.53 -26.89
N GLU A 93 3.18 -10.64 -26.27
CA GLU A 93 2.34 -11.30 -25.25
C GLU A 93 2.31 -10.51 -23.95
N ALA A 94 1.15 -10.51 -23.27
CA ALA A 94 1.01 -9.83 -22.01
C ALA A 94 1.89 -10.51 -20.94
N PHE A 95 2.87 -9.77 -20.44
CA PHE A 95 3.76 -10.24 -19.37
C PHE A 95 3.07 -10.22 -18.00
N LEU A 96 2.27 -9.18 -17.73
CA LEU A 96 1.40 -9.08 -16.57
C LEU A 96 -0.04 -8.93 -17.02
N SER A 97 -0.93 -9.77 -16.52
CA SER A 97 -2.36 -9.71 -16.78
C SER A 97 -3.15 -9.74 -15.49
N ILE A 98 -4.10 -8.84 -15.37
CA ILE A 98 -5.12 -8.83 -14.33
C ILE A 98 -6.46 -9.06 -15.03
N ASN A 99 -7.23 -10.06 -14.59
CA ASN A 99 -8.49 -10.43 -15.23
C ASN A 99 -9.63 -10.35 -14.22
N ASN A 100 -10.60 -9.47 -14.48
CA ASN A 100 -11.84 -9.29 -13.72
C ASN A 100 -11.63 -9.28 -12.20
N LEU A 101 -10.60 -8.54 -11.74
CA LEU A 101 -10.17 -8.54 -10.37
C LEU A 101 -11.16 -7.78 -9.48
N ARG A 102 -11.63 -8.46 -8.44
CA ARG A 102 -12.37 -7.86 -7.34
C ARG A 102 -11.51 -7.96 -6.09
N ALA A 103 -11.14 -6.82 -5.52
CA ALA A 103 -10.18 -6.76 -4.43
C ALA A 103 -10.46 -5.58 -3.49
N GLY A 104 -9.92 -5.67 -2.26
CA GLY A 104 -10.07 -4.61 -1.28
C GLY A 104 -9.46 -4.96 0.08
N TYR A 105 -9.93 -4.30 1.14
CA TYR A 105 -9.37 -4.45 2.48
C TYR A 105 -10.41 -5.01 3.45
N GLY A 106 -10.06 -6.09 4.13
CA GLY A 106 -11.01 -6.79 5.00
C GLY A 106 -12.23 -7.27 4.21
N LYS A 107 -13.41 -6.71 4.50
CA LYS A 107 -14.67 -6.99 3.79
C LYS A 107 -15.07 -5.90 2.78
N MET A 108 -14.31 -4.80 2.73
CA MET A 108 -14.59 -3.67 1.86
C MET A 108 -13.96 -3.92 0.50
N GLU A 109 -14.79 -4.06 -0.52
CA GLU A 109 -14.38 -4.15 -1.91
C GLU A 109 -14.14 -2.75 -2.47
N ILE A 110 -13.02 -2.56 -3.18
CA ILE A 110 -12.61 -1.29 -3.78
C ILE A 110 -12.44 -1.43 -5.28
N LEU A 111 -11.86 -2.53 -5.74
CA LEU A 111 -11.75 -2.84 -7.16
C LEU A 111 -12.91 -3.75 -7.58
N HIS A 112 -13.61 -3.35 -8.63
CA HIS A 112 -14.76 -4.05 -9.19
C HIS A 112 -14.46 -4.42 -10.64
N ASP A 113 -14.31 -5.73 -10.92
CA ASP A 113 -14.07 -6.29 -12.25
C ASP A 113 -12.93 -5.60 -13.04
N PHE A 114 -11.86 -5.23 -12.31
CA PHE A 114 -10.72 -4.53 -12.88
C PHE A 114 -9.86 -5.47 -13.74
N SER A 115 -9.59 -5.05 -14.98
CA SER A 115 -8.73 -5.79 -15.91
C SER A 115 -7.64 -4.89 -16.47
N LEU A 116 -6.42 -5.44 -16.63
CA LEU A 116 -5.24 -4.72 -17.11
C LEU A 116 -4.26 -5.70 -17.75
N ARG A 117 -3.59 -5.27 -18.82
CA ARG A 117 -2.50 -6.02 -19.47
C ARG A 117 -1.31 -5.12 -19.70
N ILE A 118 -0.11 -5.65 -19.49
CA ILE A 118 1.16 -4.94 -19.66
C ILE A 118 2.15 -5.91 -20.30
N GLY A 119 2.85 -5.46 -21.33
CA GLY A 119 3.96 -6.19 -21.95
C GLY A 119 5.22 -6.14 -21.10
N GLN A 120 6.16 -7.03 -21.36
CA GLN A 120 7.46 -7.02 -20.71
C GLN A 120 8.25 -5.75 -21.05
N GLY A 121 8.89 -5.15 -20.03
CA GLY A 121 9.69 -3.94 -20.21
C GLY A 121 8.87 -2.68 -20.50
N GLN A 122 7.55 -2.71 -20.35
CA GLN A 122 6.71 -1.53 -20.50
C GLN A 122 6.55 -0.78 -19.16
N SER A 123 6.34 0.53 -19.25
CA SER A 123 5.95 1.36 -18.10
C SER A 123 4.49 1.79 -18.23
N LEU A 124 3.74 1.68 -17.14
CA LEU A 124 2.36 2.12 -17.02
C LEU A 124 2.21 3.09 -15.85
N CYS A 125 1.59 4.24 -16.10
CA CYS A 125 1.19 5.18 -15.06
C CYS A 125 -0.32 5.16 -14.89
N LEU A 126 -0.79 4.88 -13.66
CA LEU A 126 -2.20 4.95 -13.30
C LEU A 126 -2.53 6.35 -12.83
N ILE A 127 -3.38 7.05 -13.56
CA ILE A 127 -3.78 8.43 -13.28
C ILE A 127 -5.26 8.45 -12.88
N GLY A 128 -5.62 9.31 -11.93
CA GLY A 128 -7.01 9.48 -11.49
C GLY A 128 -7.11 10.19 -10.15
N PRO A 129 -8.32 10.54 -9.70
CA PRO A 129 -8.54 11.25 -8.44
C PRO A 129 -8.13 10.40 -7.23
N ASN A 130 -7.93 11.08 -6.08
CA ASN A 130 -7.69 10.39 -4.82
C ASN A 130 -8.91 9.53 -4.45
N GLY A 131 -8.66 8.31 -3.98
CA GLY A 131 -9.73 7.35 -3.67
C GLY A 131 -10.22 6.51 -4.87
N ALA A 132 -9.70 6.72 -6.09
CA ALA A 132 -10.09 5.94 -7.28
C ALA A 132 -9.56 4.49 -7.29
N GLY A 133 -8.86 4.04 -6.25
CA GLY A 133 -8.34 2.67 -6.16
C GLY A 133 -6.97 2.44 -6.78
N LYS A 134 -6.25 3.49 -7.22
CA LYS A 134 -4.93 3.36 -7.88
C LYS A 134 -3.91 2.56 -7.04
N SER A 135 -3.65 3.00 -5.81
CA SER A 135 -2.76 2.26 -4.88
C SER A 135 -3.32 0.87 -4.54
N THR A 136 -4.67 0.70 -4.56
CA THR A 136 -5.29 -0.60 -4.34
C THR A 136 -4.94 -1.58 -5.46
N VAL A 137 -4.79 -1.12 -6.71
CA VAL A 137 -4.29 -1.96 -7.82
C VAL A 137 -2.87 -2.45 -7.52
N LEU A 138 -1.95 -1.54 -7.16
CA LEU A 138 -0.57 -1.91 -6.79
C LEU A 138 -0.55 -2.87 -5.60
N HIS A 139 -1.34 -2.56 -4.55
CA HIS A 139 -1.48 -3.42 -3.37
C HIS A 139 -2.00 -4.81 -3.71
N SER A 140 -2.94 -4.92 -4.66
CA SER A 140 -3.49 -6.21 -5.09
C SER A 140 -2.44 -7.03 -5.84
N ILE A 141 -1.70 -6.41 -6.75
CA ILE A 141 -0.61 -7.07 -7.46
C ILE A 141 0.43 -7.60 -6.47
N PHE A 142 0.79 -6.82 -5.44
CA PHE A 142 1.79 -7.22 -4.45
C PHE A 142 1.25 -8.17 -3.37
N GLY A 143 -0.06 -8.19 -3.12
CA GLY A 143 -0.69 -9.09 -2.14
C GLY A 143 -0.97 -8.45 -0.78
N PHE A 144 -1.19 -7.14 -0.74
CA PHE A 144 -1.61 -6.40 0.46
C PHE A 144 -3.13 -6.29 0.62
N THR A 145 -3.90 -6.76 -0.36
CA THR A 145 -5.36 -6.75 -0.34
C THR A 145 -5.93 -8.16 -0.27
N ASN A 146 -7.20 -8.27 0.09
CA ASN A 146 -7.97 -9.49 -0.08
C ASN A 146 -8.47 -9.53 -1.53
N ILE A 147 -8.22 -10.63 -2.22
CA ILE A 147 -8.78 -10.90 -3.54
C ILE A 147 -10.08 -11.69 -3.34
N PHE A 148 -11.21 -11.14 -3.81
CA PHE A 148 -12.52 -11.76 -3.73
C PHE A 148 -12.80 -12.63 -4.96
N SER A 149 -12.37 -12.17 -6.15
CA SER A 149 -12.43 -12.95 -7.40
C SER A 149 -11.47 -12.37 -8.44
N GLY A 150 -11.30 -13.06 -9.56
CA GLY A 150 -10.39 -12.70 -10.64
C GLY A 150 -9.01 -13.33 -10.47
N SER A 151 -8.08 -12.96 -11.34
CA SER A 151 -6.72 -13.53 -11.34
C SER A 151 -5.66 -12.48 -11.68
N ILE A 152 -4.44 -12.72 -11.19
CA ILE A 152 -3.22 -11.96 -11.49
C ILE A 152 -2.20 -12.94 -12.03
N ILE A 153 -1.81 -12.77 -13.28
CA ILE A 153 -0.90 -13.66 -13.99
C ILE A 153 0.35 -12.88 -14.37
N ILE A 154 1.53 -13.41 -14.07
CA ILE A 154 2.82 -12.84 -14.47
C ILE A 154 3.64 -13.90 -15.17
N ASN A 155 4.10 -13.58 -16.38
CA ASN A 155 4.86 -14.50 -17.22
C ASN A 155 4.19 -15.89 -17.31
N GLY A 156 2.86 -15.93 -17.53
CA GLY A 156 2.06 -17.14 -17.63
C GLY A 156 1.78 -17.86 -16.28
N LYS A 157 2.37 -17.41 -15.16
CA LYS A 157 2.19 -18.00 -13.83
C LYS A 157 1.10 -17.23 -13.05
N ASP A 158 0.13 -17.95 -12.51
CA ASP A 158 -0.86 -17.38 -11.57
C ASP A 158 -0.19 -17.06 -10.23
N VAL A 159 -0.21 -15.78 -9.86
CA VAL A 159 0.38 -15.27 -8.62
C VAL A 159 -0.68 -14.69 -7.67
N THR A 160 -1.96 -14.92 -7.96
CA THR A 160 -3.11 -14.32 -7.28
C THR A 160 -3.05 -14.55 -5.77
N THR A 161 -2.78 -15.77 -5.35
CA THR A 161 -2.82 -16.20 -3.94
C THR A 161 -1.46 -16.18 -3.25
N LEU A 162 -0.39 -15.83 -3.95
CA LEU A 162 0.95 -15.77 -3.37
C LEU A 162 1.04 -14.64 -2.33
N THR A 163 1.74 -14.92 -1.24
CA THR A 163 2.08 -13.93 -0.22
C THR A 163 3.03 -12.87 -0.77
N PRO A 164 3.12 -11.67 -0.17
CA PRO A 164 4.07 -10.63 -0.59
C PRO A 164 5.52 -11.13 -0.70
N SER A 165 5.96 -11.95 0.26
CA SER A 165 7.31 -12.53 0.24
C SER A 165 7.53 -13.47 -0.94
N GLN A 166 6.53 -14.30 -1.27
CA GLN A 166 6.58 -15.19 -2.44
C GLN A 166 6.53 -14.40 -3.75
N LYS A 167 5.69 -13.35 -3.82
CA LYS A 167 5.63 -12.46 -4.99
C LYS A 167 6.98 -11.79 -5.25
N LEU A 168 7.67 -11.36 -4.20
CA LEU A 168 9.02 -10.80 -4.33
C LEU A 168 10.04 -11.87 -4.73
N ALA A 169 10.08 -13.00 -4.03
CA ALA A 169 11.13 -14.01 -4.20
C ALA A 169 10.92 -14.90 -5.43
N GLU A 170 9.66 -15.31 -5.74
CA GLU A 170 9.34 -16.29 -6.77
C GLU A 170 8.79 -15.67 -8.05
N ALA A 171 8.02 -14.57 -7.94
CA ALA A 171 7.44 -13.88 -9.09
C ALA A 171 8.21 -12.62 -9.52
N GLY A 172 9.24 -12.23 -8.77
CA GLY A 172 10.09 -11.10 -9.11
C GLY A 172 9.36 -9.76 -9.10
N ILE A 173 8.41 -9.58 -8.18
CA ILE A 173 7.66 -8.32 -8.02
C ILE A 173 8.21 -7.58 -6.81
N ALA A 174 8.70 -6.36 -6.98
CA ALA A 174 9.08 -5.51 -5.86
C ALA A 174 8.14 -4.31 -5.75
N TYR A 175 7.92 -3.84 -4.51
CA TYR A 175 7.10 -2.69 -4.21
C TYR A 175 7.94 -1.59 -3.57
N ILE A 176 7.94 -0.41 -4.17
CA ILE A 176 8.58 0.80 -3.67
C ILE A 176 7.49 1.66 -3.04
N LEU A 177 7.46 1.68 -1.72
CA LEU A 177 6.47 2.39 -0.92
C LEU A 177 6.62 3.90 -1.04
N GLN A 178 5.53 4.62 -0.78
CA GLN A 178 5.45 6.08 -0.78
C GLN A 178 6.44 6.72 0.22
N ASP A 179 6.55 6.20 1.44
CA ASP A 179 7.28 6.81 2.56
C ASP A 179 8.02 5.80 3.44
N LYS A 180 9.15 6.28 4.04
CA LYS A 180 9.81 5.71 5.22
C LYS A 180 10.18 4.23 5.15
N SER A 181 10.54 3.74 3.97
CA SER A 181 10.92 2.34 3.82
C SER A 181 12.35 2.03 4.26
N VAL A 182 13.19 3.04 4.51
CA VAL A 182 14.56 2.84 5.02
C VAL A 182 14.61 2.71 6.53
N PHE A 183 15.61 1.98 7.02
CA PHE A 183 15.94 1.87 8.43
C PHE A 183 16.96 2.96 8.81
N PRO A 184 16.54 4.06 9.46
CA PRO A 184 17.38 5.26 9.59
C PRO A 184 18.60 5.08 10.48
N LYS A 185 18.59 4.10 11.40
CA LYS A 185 19.71 3.78 12.30
C LYS A 185 20.72 2.81 11.70
N MET A 186 20.34 2.11 10.64
CA MET A 186 21.22 1.21 9.89
C MET A 186 22.01 2.00 8.85
N THR A 187 23.20 1.49 8.50
CA THR A 187 24.00 2.05 7.41
C THR A 187 23.30 1.87 6.05
N VAL A 188 23.81 2.54 5.03
CA VAL A 188 23.34 2.36 3.65
C VAL A 188 23.54 0.91 3.22
N GLU A 189 24.70 0.31 3.52
CA GLU A 189 24.98 -1.10 3.21
C GLU A 189 24.01 -2.04 3.91
N GLU A 190 23.81 -1.87 5.22
CA GLU A 190 22.87 -2.70 5.97
C GLU A 190 21.43 -2.59 5.42
N ASN A 191 21.02 -1.39 5.01
CA ASN A 191 19.71 -1.19 4.35
C ASN A 191 19.61 -1.97 3.03
N LEU A 192 20.67 -2.00 2.22
CA LEU A 192 20.69 -2.79 0.98
C LEU A 192 20.65 -4.29 1.29
N LEU A 193 21.45 -4.76 2.25
CA LEU A 193 21.46 -6.17 2.66
C LEU A 193 20.09 -6.63 3.17
N MET A 194 19.36 -5.76 3.90
CA MET A 194 17.98 -6.03 4.29
C MET A 194 17.03 -6.18 3.09
N GLY A 195 17.30 -5.47 1.97
CA GLY A 195 16.59 -5.68 0.71
C GLY A 195 16.76 -7.10 0.15
N GLY A 196 17.88 -7.74 0.41
CA GLY A 196 18.21 -9.10 0.00
C GLY A 196 17.87 -10.20 1.02
N PHE A 197 17.08 -9.90 2.06
CA PHE A 197 16.79 -10.84 3.16
C PHE A 197 16.15 -12.17 2.69
N LEU A 198 15.44 -12.16 1.59
CA LEU A 198 14.81 -13.37 1.02
C LEU A 198 15.74 -14.16 0.07
N LYS A 199 16.96 -13.73 -0.16
CA LYS A 199 17.94 -14.52 -0.92
C LYS A 199 18.39 -15.74 -0.11
N ASN A 200 18.63 -16.85 -0.78
CA ASN A 200 18.95 -18.12 -0.12
C ASN A 200 20.29 -18.10 0.61
N LYS A 201 21.25 -17.30 0.12
CA LYS A 201 22.61 -17.20 0.71
C LYS A 201 22.95 -15.73 0.99
N PRO A 202 23.51 -15.42 2.16
CA PRO A 202 23.98 -14.07 2.47
C PRO A 202 24.99 -13.51 1.46
N ALA A 203 25.81 -14.37 0.86
CA ALA A 203 26.77 -13.98 -0.17
C ALA A 203 26.08 -13.45 -1.45
N GLU A 204 24.91 -13.99 -1.81
CA GLU A 204 24.11 -13.50 -2.95
C GLU A 204 23.52 -12.11 -2.68
N ALA A 205 23.07 -11.86 -1.44
CA ALA A 205 22.59 -10.55 -1.04
C ALA A 205 23.74 -9.52 -1.08
N LYS A 206 24.94 -9.90 -0.61
CA LYS A 206 26.11 -9.04 -0.66
C LYS A 206 26.55 -8.74 -2.09
N ALA A 207 26.60 -9.74 -2.97
CA ALA A 207 26.95 -9.53 -4.37
C ALA A 207 25.95 -8.58 -5.07
N ALA A 208 24.65 -8.76 -4.83
CA ALA A 208 23.64 -7.86 -5.37
C ALA A 208 23.72 -6.43 -4.80
N ALA A 209 24.11 -6.27 -3.55
CA ALA A 209 24.35 -4.95 -2.97
C ALA A 209 25.59 -4.28 -3.61
N GLU A 210 26.66 -5.01 -3.92
CA GLU A 210 27.81 -4.49 -4.66
C GLU A 210 27.45 -4.06 -6.09
N GLU A 211 26.56 -4.78 -6.77
CA GLU A 211 26.04 -4.35 -8.08
C GLU A 211 25.33 -3.00 -7.96
N VAL A 212 24.50 -2.81 -6.90
CA VAL A 212 23.86 -1.53 -6.62
C VAL A 212 24.90 -0.42 -6.38
N PHE A 213 25.92 -0.66 -5.57
CA PHE A 213 26.97 0.32 -5.33
C PHE A 213 27.75 0.66 -6.60
N SER A 214 28.01 -0.31 -7.47
CA SER A 214 28.65 -0.09 -8.76
C SER A 214 27.81 0.79 -9.69
N LYS A 215 26.48 0.63 -9.63
CA LYS A 215 25.53 1.41 -10.43
C LYS A 215 25.32 2.82 -9.89
N TYR A 216 25.33 2.99 -8.56
CA TYR A 216 24.98 4.25 -7.90
C TYR A 216 26.12 4.73 -6.98
N SER A 217 27.11 5.42 -7.55
CA SER A 217 28.28 5.93 -6.82
C SER A 217 27.92 6.79 -5.60
N ARG A 218 26.83 7.58 -5.69
CA ARG A 218 26.34 8.39 -4.56
C ARG A 218 26.00 7.55 -3.33
N LEU A 219 25.51 6.32 -3.47
CA LEU A 219 25.27 5.41 -2.37
C LEU A 219 26.59 4.76 -1.91
N ALA A 220 27.48 4.43 -2.83
CA ALA A 220 28.79 3.87 -2.51
C ALA A 220 29.60 4.83 -1.62
N ASP A 221 29.61 6.14 -1.91
CA ASP A 221 30.25 7.19 -1.12
C ASP A 221 29.67 7.34 0.30
N ARG A 222 28.46 6.83 0.52
CA ARG A 222 27.72 6.88 1.79
C ARG A 222 27.57 5.51 2.46
N ARG A 223 28.26 4.49 1.96
CA ARG A 223 28.10 3.07 2.33
C ARG A 223 27.99 2.86 3.84
N ASP A 224 28.93 3.41 4.60
CA ASP A 224 29.04 3.24 6.05
C ASP A 224 28.26 4.30 6.86
N LYS A 225 27.52 5.18 6.19
CA LYS A 225 26.76 6.23 6.88
C LYS A 225 25.38 5.72 7.26
N PRO A 226 24.85 6.09 8.44
CA PRO A 226 23.46 5.81 8.78
C PRO A 226 22.51 6.42 7.77
N ALA A 227 21.47 5.68 7.33
CA ALA A 227 20.52 6.15 6.34
C ALA A 227 19.71 7.38 6.81
N GLY A 228 19.66 7.62 8.11
CA GLY A 228 18.99 8.77 8.70
C GLY A 228 19.62 10.13 8.37
N VAL A 229 20.93 10.16 8.02
CA VAL A 229 21.64 11.41 7.66
C VAL A 229 21.63 11.71 6.17
N LEU A 230 21.05 10.83 5.36
CA LEU A 230 20.92 11.02 3.92
C LEU A 230 19.94 12.18 3.59
N SER A 231 20.24 12.91 2.52
CA SER A 231 19.29 13.85 1.92
C SER A 231 18.03 13.12 1.43
N GLY A 232 16.95 13.87 1.17
CA GLY A 232 15.70 13.28 0.65
C GLY A 232 15.91 12.47 -0.62
N GLY A 233 16.70 13.01 -1.57
CA GLY A 233 17.03 12.32 -2.82
C GLY A 233 17.92 11.08 -2.64
N GLU A 234 18.95 11.15 -1.80
CA GLU A 234 19.79 9.99 -1.47
C GLU A 234 18.97 8.89 -0.77
N ARG A 235 18.04 9.28 0.11
CA ARG A 235 17.14 8.36 0.77
C ARG A 235 16.22 7.68 -0.24
N ARG A 236 15.62 8.43 -1.16
CA ARG A 236 14.76 7.87 -2.22
C ARG A 236 15.54 6.93 -3.13
N LEU A 237 16.77 7.29 -3.48
CA LEU A 237 17.66 6.40 -4.23
C LEU A 237 17.92 5.09 -3.46
N LEU A 238 18.15 5.17 -2.15
CA LEU A 238 18.35 3.98 -1.31
C LEU A 238 17.08 3.10 -1.24
N GLU A 239 15.88 3.71 -1.17
CA GLU A 239 14.59 2.99 -1.19
C GLU A 239 14.42 2.18 -2.49
N ILE A 240 14.65 2.83 -3.64
CA ILE A 240 14.61 2.17 -4.95
C ILE A 240 15.66 1.06 -5.00
N SER A 241 16.89 1.36 -4.59
CA SER A 241 18.02 0.44 -4.63
C SER A 241 17.81 -0.81 -3.77
N ARG A 242 17.17 -0.67 -2.60
CA ARG A 242 16.78 -1.82 -1.78
C ARG A 242 15.86 -2.80 -2.51
N ALA A 243 14.90 -2.27 -3.26
CA ALA A 243 14.01 -3.12 -4.06
C ALA A 243 14.77 -3.85 -5.17
N LEU A 244 15.84 -3.23 -5.72
CA LEU A 244 16.64 -3.81 -6.81
C LEU A 244 17.54 -4.96 -6.35
N VAL A 245 17.91 -5.07 -5.08
CA VAL A 245 18.74 -6.16 -4.53
C VAL A 245 18.14 -7.54 -4.81
N MET A 246 16.81 -7.66 -4.85
CA MET A 246 16.12 -8.89 -5.24
C MET A 246 16.08 -9.12 -6.76
N GLN A 247 16.62 -8.19 -7.57
CA GLN A 247 16.64 -8.24 -9.03
C GLN A 247 15.25 -8.47 -9.65
N PRO A 248 14.22 -7.70 -9.24
CA PRO A 248 12.84 -7.90 -9.67
C PRO A 248 12.69 -7.65 -11.17
N GLN A 249 11.68 -8.27 -11.79
CA GLN A 249 11.25 -8.00 -13.16
C GLN A 249 10.14 -6.95 -13.21
N VAL A 250 9.33 -6.87 -12.16
CA VAL A 250 8.24 -5.90 -12.01
C VAL A 250 8.52 -4.97 -10.84
N LEU A 251 8.43 -3.68 -11.09
CA LEU A 251 8.52 -2.63 -10.07
C LEU A 251 7.16 -1.96 -9.91
N LEU A 252 6.59 -2.02 -8.74
CA LEU A 252 5.40 -1.28 -8.33
C LEU A 252 5.87 -0.04 -7.57
N VAL A 253 5.51 1.15 -8.04
CA VAL A 253 6.00 2.42 -7.50
C VAL A 253 4.83 3.30 -7.10
N ASP A 254 4.66 3.51 -5.80
CA ASP A 254 3.57 4.33 -5.27
C ASP A 254 4.08 5.74 -4.97
N GLU A 255 3.52 6.71 -5.70
CA GLU A 255 3.78 8.15 -5.55
C GLU A 255 5.29 8.52 -5.45
N PRO A 256 6.09 8.24 -6.49
CA PRO A 256 7.56 8.36 -6.43
C PRO A 256 8.07 9.77 -6.16
N SER A 257 7.27 10.80 -6.40
CA SER A 257 7.65 12.22 -6.33
C SER A 257 7.23 12.93 -5.06
N ILE A 258 6.36 12.32 -4.24
CA ILE A 258 5.81 12.98 -3.05
C ILE A 258 6.91 13.34 -2.05
N GLY A 259 6.84 14.58 -1.54
CA GLY A 259 7.76 15.08 -0.51
C GLY A 259 9.19 15.34 -0.98
N LEU A 260 9.47 15.22 -2.27
CA LEU A 260 10.77 15.52 -2.84
C LEU A 260 10.87 16.96 -3.38
N GLU A 261 12.06 17.55 -3.30
CA GLU A 261 12.39 18.77 -4.02
C GLU A 261 12.43 18.49 -5.56
N PRO A 262 12.09 19.48 -6.43
CA PRO A 262 11.99 19.28 -7.88
C PRO A 262 13.19 18.57 -8.50
N ARG A 263 14.42 18.95 -8.15
CA ARG A 263 15.67 18.33 -8.67
C ARG A 263 15.79 16.82 -8.35
N PHE A 264 15.16 16.36 -7.25
CA PHE A 264 15.17 14.95 -6.88
C PHE A 264 14.04 14.18 -7.57
N ILE A 265 12.97 14.86 -7.96
CA ILE A 265 11.90 14.29 -8.78
C ILE A 265 12.46 13.87 -10.12
N ASP A 266 13.17 14.77 -10.81
CA ASP A 266 13.80 14.48 -12.10
C ASP A 266 14.75 13.29 -11.99
N MET A 267 15.62 13.27 -10.96
CA MET A 267 16.55 12.17 -10.71
C MET A 267 15.80 10.81 -10.52
N VAL A 268 14.69 10.80 -9.81
CA VAL A 268 13.91 9.56 -9.58
C VAL A 268 13.31 9.06 -10.88
N PHE A 269 12.75 9.95 -11.70
CA PHE A 269 12.19 9.56 -13.00
C PHE A 269 13.27 9.14 -14.00
N GLU A 270 14.45 9.75 -14.00
CA GLU A 270 15.61 9.28 -14.76
C GLU A 270 16.02 7.85 -14.37
N ILE A 271 16.05 7.54 -13.07
CA ILE A 271 16.35 6.20 -12.57
C ILE A 271 15.30 5.19 -13.04
N LEU A 272 14.01 5.53 -12.96
CA LEU A 272 12.92 4.65 -13.41
C LEU A 272 12.97 4.44 -14.93
N ASP A 273 13.24 5.49 -15.71
CA ASP A 273 13.42 5.39 -17.17
C ASP A 273 14.60 4.49 -17.53
N ASP A 274 15.72 4.64 -16.82
CA ASP A 274 16.91 3.78 -17.01
C ASP A 274 16.61 2.32 -16.67
N LEU A 275 15.90 2.06 -15.59
CA LEU A 275 15.48 0.71 -15.19
C LEU A 275 14.56 0.07 -16.25
N GLN A 276 13.68 0.85 -16.84
CA GLN A 276 12.79 0.38 -17.91
C GLN A 276 13.55 0.15 -19.22
N ARG A 277 14.31 1.16 -19.70
CA ARG A 277 14.92 1.13 -21.05
C ARG A 277 16.20 0.30 -21.11
N LYS A 278 17.06 0.41 -20.07
CA LYS A 278 18.36 -0.28 -20.07
C LYS A 278 18.29 -1.66 -19.43
N ASP A 279 17.53 -1.77 -18.33
CA ASP A 279 17.44 -3.03 -17.57
C ASP A 279 16.18 -3.86 -17.94
N GLY A 280 15.33 -3.38 -18.85
CA GLY A 280 14.14 -4.09 -19.33
C GLY A 280 13.08 -4.36 -18.25
N LYS A 281 13.05 -3.53 -17.19
CA LYS A 281 12.09 -3.70 -16.09
C LYS A 281 10.68 -3.26 -16.49
N THR A 282 9.67 -4.02 -16.10
CA THR A 282 8.27 -3.61 -16.21
C THR A 282 7.92 -2.74 -15.01
N ILE A 283 7.38 -1.54 -15.23
CA ILE A 283 7.11 -0.58 -14.17
C ILE A 283 5.63 -0.20 -14.16
N ILE A 284 5.00 -0.28 -12.98
CA ILE A 284 3.64 0.22 -12.77
C ILE A 284 3.72 1.27 -11.67
N MET A 285 3.31 2.49 -11.97
CA MET A 285 3.38 3.60 -11.03
C MET A 285 2.04 4.33 -10.87
N VAL A 286 1.90 4.99 -9.74
CA VAL A 286 0.78 5.86 -9.38
C VAL A 286 1.29 7.28 -9.14
#